data_7a12fe0aa3bb7f9830d2afd174da9ea2
#
_entry.id   7a12fe0aa3bb7f9830d2afd174da9ea2
#
_cell.length_a   1.000
_cell.length_b   1.000
_cell.length_c   1.000
_cell.angle_alpha   90.00
_cell.angle_beta   90.00
_cell.angle_gamma   90.00
#
_symmetry.space_group_name_H-M   'P 1'
#
loop_
_entity.id
_entity.type
_entity.pdbx_description
1 polymer ?
#
loop_
_entity_poly.entity_id
_entity_poly.type
_entity_poly.pdbx_seq_one_letter_code
_entity_poly.pdbx_strand_id
1 'polypeptide(L)'
;VGALPEPIEDLLNAALVAELTVVDGQGRPVTHPLIPLYDGEIIYLTSSVLFSRKLEHIKANPKVSLSISDPTAVNVEHFRRATIQGDATVDDSDLHAGWERVLPMWRKKEPAIDFFLGKRVALPLFFERGVIEIRPRRAFLWEDGRTDVPPQVFELTGAAR
;
A
#
# COMPACT_ATOMS: atom_id res chain seq x y z
N VAL A 1 -2.32 10.59 -13.84
CA VAL A 1 -2.87 9.50 -13.03
C VAL A 1 -4.29 9.89 -12.72
N GLY A 2 -5.26 9.04 -13.01
CA GLY A 2 -6.64 9.26 -12.56
C GLY A 2 -6.73 9.01 -11.06
N ALA A 3 -7.43 9.88 -10.33
CA ALA A 3 -7.74 9.63 -8.93
C ALA A 3 -8.51 8.32 -8.76
N LEU A 4 -8.33 7.64 -7.66
CA LEU A 4 -9.16 6.49 -7.32
C LEU A 4 -10.62 6.92 -7.17
N PRO A 5 -11.60 6.09 -7.56
CA PRO A 5 -13.00 6.34 -7.24
C PRO A 5 -13.19 6.51 -5.73
N GLU A 6 -14.05 7.45 -5.34
CA GLU A 6 -14.33 7.79 -3.93
C GLU A 6 -14.55 6.56 -3.02
N PRO A 7 -15.36 5.53 -3.41
CA PRO A 7 -15.54 4.35 -2.55
C PRO A 7 -14.27 3.55 -2.30
N ILE A 8 -13.32 3.54 -3.26
CA ILE A 8 -12.01 2.86 -3.11
C ILE A 8 -11.08 3.73 -2.28
N GLU A 9 -11.11 5.05 -2.48
CA GLU A 9 -10.34 5.99 -1.67
C GLU A 9 -10.74 5.91 -0.20
N ASP A 10 -12.05 5.94 0.10
CA ASP A 10 -12.58 5.79 1.45
C ASP A 10 -12.13 4.49 2.11
N LEU A 11 -12.26 3.37 1.37
CA LEU A 11 -11.82 2.07 1.83
C LEU A 11 -10.31 2.04 2.11
N LEU A 12 -9.51 2.61 1.21
CA LEU A 12 -8.05 2.68 1.35
C LEU A 12 -7.65 3.53 2.56
N ASN A 13 -8.34 4.65 2.77
CA ASN A 13 -8.10 5.54 3.90
C ASN A 13 -8.49 4.89 5.25
N ALA A 14 -9.52 4.05 5.27
CA ALA A 14 -9.98 3.34 6.48
C ALA A 14 -9.18 2.08 6.79
N ALA A 15 -8.54 1.46 5.79
CA ALA A 15 -7.81 0.21 5.96
C ALA A 15 -6.51 0.40 6.76
N LEU A 16 -6.35 -0.36 7.85
CA LEU A 16 -5.09 -0.45 8.60
C LEU A 16 -4.10 -1.42 7.96
N VAL A 17 -4.61 -2.40 7.21
CA VAL A 17 -3.78 -3.38 6.50
C VAL A 17 -4.33 -3.58 5.09
N ALA A 18 -3.42 -3.65 4.13
CA ALA A 18 -3.68 -4.10 2.78
C ALA A 18 -2.60 -5.12 2.37
N GLU A 19 -2.97 -6.08 1.55
CA GLU A 19 -2.08 -7.13 1.08
C GLU A 19 -1.41 -6.68 -0.22
N LEU A 20 -0.12 -6.36 -0.14
CA LEU A 20 0.72 -6.08 -1.31
C LEU A 20 1.24 -7.38 -1.91
N THR A 21 0.90 -7.65 -3.15
CA THR A 21 1.47 -8.74 -3.95
C THR A 21 2.51 -8.19 -4.93
N VAL A 22 3.71 -8.77 -4.87
CA VAL A 22 4.84 -8.50 -5.76
C VAL A 22 5.23 -9.79 -6.49
N VAL A 23 6.01 -9.69 -7.56
CA VAL A 23 6.50 -10.85 -8.31
C VAL A 23 7.99 -11.06 -7.99
N ASP A 24 8.35 -12.26 -7.53
CA ASP A 24 9.75 -12.60 -7.23
C ASP A 24 10.58 -12.86 -8.50
N GLY A 25 11.90 -13.06 -8.32
CA GLY A 25 12.81 -13.31 -9.43
C GLY A 25 12.56 -14.63 -10.19
N GLN A 26 11.65 -15.48 -9.72
CA GLN A 26 11.22 -16.73 -10.38
C GLN A 26 9.83 -16.59 -11.02
N GLY A 27 9.27 -15.38 -11.04
CA GLY A 27 7.95 -15.11 -11.58
C GLY A 27 6.78 -15.52 -10.67
N ARG A 28 7.03 -15.81 -9.38
CA ARG A 28 5.98 -16.21 -8.44
C ARG A 28 5.42 -14.99 -7.70
N PRO A 29 4.10 -14.91 -7.49
CA PRO A 29 3.50 -13.89 -6.65
C PRO A 29 3.84 -14.14 -5.16
N VAL A 30 4.24 -13.08 -4.45
CA VAL A 30 4.51 -13.09 -3.01
C VAL A 30 3.75 -11.95 -2.36
N THR A 31 2.96 -12.25 -1.32
CA THR A 31 2.07 -11.29 -0.68
C THR A 31 2.58 -10.89 0.70
N HIS A 32 2.48 -9.60 1.01
CA HIS A 32 2.92 -9.00 2.27
C HIS A 32 1.83 -8.07 2.83
N PRO A 33 1.43 -8.22 4.11
CA PRO A 33 0.54 -7.26 4.77
C PRO A 33 1.32 -5.99 5.11
N LEU A 34 0.80 -4.83 4.69
CA LEU A 34 1.40 -3.51 4.92
C LEU A 34 0.31 -2.46 5.19
N ILE A 35 0.69 -1.36 5.82
CA ILE A 35 -0.21 -0.23 6.07
C ILE A 35 -0.24 0.65 4.81
N PRO A 36 -1.39 0.80 4.14
CA PRO A 36 -1.51 1.65 2.96
C PRO A 36 -1.73 3.11 3.37
N LEU A 37 -1.00 4.03 2.75
CA LEU A 37 -1.17 5.47 2.88
C LEU A 37 -1.52 6.03 1.50
N TYR A 38 -2.35 7.08 1.43
CA TYR A 38 -2.78 7.63 0.16
C TYR A 38 -2.86 9.16 0.24
N ASP A 39 -2.34 9.86 -0.76
CA ASP A 39 -2.31 11.32 -0.83
C ASP A 39 -3.33 11.92 -1.83
N GLY A 40 -4.16 11.08 -2.45
CA GLY A 40 -5.10 11.46 -3.51
C GLY A 40 -4.62 11.08 -4.91
N GLU A 41 -3.35 10.68 -5.08
CA GLU A 41 -2.76 10.28 -6.36
C GLU A 41 -1.91 9.01 -6.24
N ILE A 42 -1.04 8.94 -5.24
CA ILE A 42 -0.06 7.88 -5.04
C ILE A 42 -0.41 7.10 -3.77
N ILE A 43 -0.28 5.78 -3.85
CA ILE A 43 -0.34 4.93 -2.67
C ILE A 43 1.07 4.68 -2.17
N TYR A 44 1.32 5.00 -0.90
CA TYR A 44 2.60 4.79 -0.25
C TYR A 44 2.53 3.63 0.73
N LEU A 45 3.55 2.81 0.72
CA LEU A 45 3.80 1.77 1.71
C LEU A 45 5.24 1.93 2.20
N THR A 46 5.50 1.58 3.45
CA THR A 46 6.86 1.57 3.96
C THR A 46 7.28 0.15 4.29
N SER A 47 8.54 -0.19 4.05
CA SER A 47 9.09 -1.50 4.34
C SER A 47 10.45 -1.39 4.99
N SER A 48 10.61 -2.03 6.16
CA SER A 48 11.94 -2.30 6.70
C SER A 48 12.73 -3.15 5.72
N VAL A 49 14.03 -2.91 5.64
CA VAL A 49 14.95 -3.66 4.76
C VAL A 49 15.31 -5.04 5.30
N LEU A 50 14.95 -5.35 6.57
CA LEU A 50 15.50 -6.49 7.29
C LEU A 50 14.93 -7.86 6.95
N PHE A 51 13.65 -7.96 6.59
CA PHE A 51 12.99 -9.27 6.66
C PHE A 51 12.40 -9.74 5.35
N SER A 52 12.51 -8.98 4.27
CA SER A 52 11.99 -9.43 2.99
C SER A 52 12.68 -8.74 1.83
N ARG A 53 12.71 -9.45 0.72
CA ARG A 53 13.27 -8.98 -0.54
C ARG A 53 12.23 -8.23 -1.40
N LYS A 54 11.10 -7.79 -0.81
CA LYS A 54 10.04 -7.15 -1.59
C LYS A 54 10.50 -5.89 -2.35
N LEU A 55 11.39 -5.10 -1.75
CA LEU A 55 11.93 -3.91 -2.41
C LEU A 55 12.74 -4.28 -3.64
N GLU A 56 13.57 -5.32 -3.56
CA GLU A 56 14.36 -5.83 -4.69
C GLU A 56 13.44 -6.44 -5.77
N HIS A 57 12.39 -7.15 -5.37
CA HIS A 57 11.42 -7.70 -6.31
C HIS A 57 10.71 -6.59 -7.09
N ILE A 58 10.30 -5.50 -6.41
CA ILE A 58 9.65 -4.36 -7.06
C ILE A 58 10.60 -3.65 -8.03
N LYS A 59 11.87 -3.45 -7.64
CA LYS A 59 12.89 -2.86 -8.54
C LYS A 59 13.09 -3.70 -9.81
N ALA A 60 13.03 -5.02 -9.70
CA ALA A 60 13.16 -5.93 -10.84
C ALA A 60 11.87 -6.03 -11.66
N ASN A 61 10.70 -5.97 -11.01
CA ASN A 61 9.39 -6.00 -11.66
C ASN A 61 8.43 -5.03 -10.96
N PRO A 62 8.13 -3.87 -11.55
CA PRO A 62 7.32 -2.84 -10.94
C PRO A 62 5.82 -3.17 -10.87
N LYS A 63 5.36 -4.26 -11.48
CA LYS A 63 3.95 -4.65 -11.46
C LYS A 63 3.56 -5.18 -10.10
N VAL A 64 2.57 -4.53 -9.49
CA VAL A 64 2.08 -4.88 -8.16
C VAL A 64 0.55 -4.92 -8.12
N SER A 65 0.04 -5.63 -7.12
CA SER A 65 -1.39 -5.63 -6.78
C SER A 65 -1.53 -5.38 -5.28
N LEU A 66 -2.42 -4.48 -4.91
CA LEU A 66 -2.76 -4.17 -3.52
C LEU A 66 -4.22 -4.55 -3.29
N SER A 67 -4.48 -5.43 -2.34
CA SER A 67 -5.84 -5.88 -2.01
C SER A 67 -6.24 -5.46 -0.60
N ILE A 68 -7.50 -5.04 -0.44
CA ILE A 68 -8.13 -4.81 0.85
C ILE A 68 -9.27 -5.82 0.95
N SER A 69 -9.03 -6.88 1.70
CA SER A 69 -9.88 -8.07 1.74
C SER A 69 -10.30 -8.52 3.13
N ASP A 70 -9.66 -7.99 4.18
CA ASP A 70 -9.96 -8.34 5.57
C ASP A 70 -10.86 -7.27 6.22
N PRO A 71 -12.15 -7.58 6.50
CA PRO A 71 -13.05 -6.64 7.17
C PRO A 71 -12.60 -6.28 8.59
N THR A 72 -11.79 -7.11 9.25
CA THR A 72 -11.30 -6.81 10.61
C THR A 72 -10.22 -5.75 10.63
N ALA A 73 -9.58 -5.49 9.49
CA ALA A 73 -8.55 -4.47 9.33
C ALA A 73 -9.09 -3.14 8.78
N VAL A 74 -10.43 -3.01 8.66
CA VAL A 74 -11.07 -1.82 8.09
C VAL A 74 -12.19 -1.34 9.02
N ASN A 75 -12.05 -0.13 9.55
CA ASN A 75 -13.07 0.46 10.44
C ASN A 75 -14.13 1.22 9.63
N VAL A 76 -15.12 0.49 9.11
CA VAL A 76 -16.25 1.01 8.34
C VAL A 76 -17.54 0.29 8.72
N GLU A 77 -18.69 0.98 8.60
CA GLU A 77 -19.99 0.35 8.85
C GLU A 77 -20.36 -0.66 7.76
N HIS A 78 -19.98 -0.35 6.51
CA HIS A 78 -20.22 -1.21 5.35
C HIS A 78 -18.90 -1.57 4.69
N PHE A 79 -18.51 -2.84 4.82
CA PHE A 79 -17.27 -3.32 4.24
C PHE A 79 -17.39 -3.53 2.73
N ARG A 80 -16.54 -2.82 2.01
CA ARG A 80 -16.26 -3.05 0.58
C ARG A 80 -14.98 -3.85 0.44
N ARG A 81 -14.82 -4.52 -0.68
CA ARG A 81 -13.56 -5.19 -1.04
C ARG A 81 -12.99 -4.52 -2.28
N ALA A 82 -11.71 -4.28 -2.29
CA ALA A 82 -11.05 -3.72 -3.47
C ALA A 82 -9.71 -4.39 -3.75
N THR A 83 -9.34 -4.40 -5.03
CA THR A 83 -8.00 -4.73 -5.50
C THR A 83 -7.54 -3.64 -6.45
N ILE A 84 -6.34 -3.11 -6.23
CA ILE A 84 -5.74 -2.04 -7.03
C ILE A 84 -4.47 -2.59 -7.68
N GLN A 85 -4.42 -2.59 -9.00
CA GLN A 85 -3.22 -2.91 -9.77
C GLN A 85 -2.50 -1.63 -10.15
N GLY A 86 -1.17 -1.65 -10.10
CA GLY A 86 -0.38 -0.48 -10.41
C GLY A 86 1.07 -0.77 -10.74
N ASP A 87 1.78 0.32 -11.04
CA ASP A 87 3.23 0.32 -11.21
C ASP A 87 3.86 0.93 -9.95
N ALA A 88 4.80 0.21 -9.36
CA ALA A 88 5.48 0.63 -8.13
C ALA A 88 6.92 1.04 -8.41
N THR A 89 7.37 2.05 -7.68
CA THR A 89 8.78 2.44 -7.55
C THR A 89 9.21 2.34 -6.11
N VAL A 90 10.51 2.20 -5.86
CA VAL A 90 11.10 2.13 -4.53
C VAL A 90 12.04 3.31 -4.35
N ASP A 91 11.80 4.09 -3.30
CA ASP A 91 12.74 5.09 -2.82
C ASP A 91 13.43 4.54 -1.55
N ASP A 92 14.67 4.15 -1.71
CA ASP A 92 15.57 3.69 -0.65
C ASP A 92 16.89 4.47 -0.63
N SER A 93 16.87 5.68 -1.17
CA SER A 93 18.01 6.60 -1.20
C SER A 93 18.45 7.04 0.19
N ASP A 94 17.51 7.17 1.12
CA ASP A 94 17.72 7.44 2.54
C ASP A 94 16.82 6.55 3.38
N LEU A 95 17.31 5.38 3.76
CA LEU A 95 16.59 4.42 4.58
C LEU A 95 16.36 4.93 6.01
N HIS A 96 17.19 5.84 6.50
CA HIS A 96 17.15 6.33 7.88
C HIS A 96 16.06 7.39 8.09
N ALA A 97 15.91 8.34 7.19
CA ALA A 97 15.00 9.47 7.33
C ALA A 97 14.06 9.69 6.14
N GLY A 98 14.36 9.16 4.95
CA GLY A 98 13.58 9.41 3.74
C GLY A 98 12.09 9.01 3.83
N TRP A 99 11.77 8.02 4.64
CA TRP A 99 10.40 7.57 4.88
C TRP A 99 9.61 8.52 5.82
N GLU A 100 10.27 9.43 6.53
CA GLU A 100 9.59 10.36 7.43
C GLU A 100 8.66 11.33 6.67
N ARG A 101 8.84 11.50 5.37
CA ARG A 101 7.95 12.29 4.51
C ARG A 101 6.52 11.76 4.46
N VAL A 102 6.31 10.47 4.69
CA VAL A 102 4.97 9.86 4.75
C VAL A 102 4.43 9.73 6.18
N LEU A 103 5.22 10.10 7.19
CA LEU A 103 4.85 10.00 8.59
C LEU A 103 3.58 10.80 8.97
N PRO A 104 3.30 12.00 8.42
CA PRO A 104 2.06 12.71 8.71
C PRO A 104 0.80 11.89 8.32
N MET A 105 0.81 11.21 7.17
CA MET A 105 -0.27 10.31 6.75
C MET A 105 -0.34 9.08 7.66
N TRP A 106 0.80 8.53 8.04
CA TRP A 106 0.86 7.38 8.93
C TRP A 106 0.29 7.70 10.31
N ARG A 107 0.67 8.83 10.91
CA ARG A 107 0.13 9.30 12.20
C ARG A 107 -1.38 9.48 12.19
N LYS A 108 -1.92 10.01 11.08
CA LYS A 108 -3.37 10.18 10.91
C LYS A 108 -4.09 8.83 10.91
N LYS A 109 -3.51 7.82 10.31
CA LYS A 109 -4.08 6.48 10.17
C LYS A 109 -3.87 5.62 11.42
N GLU A 110 -2.66 5.65 11.98
CA GLU A 110 -2.23 4.82 13.11
C GLU A 110 -1.41 5.67 14.10
N PRO A 111 -2.09 6.37 15.04
CA PRO A 111 -1.41 7.22 16.01
C PRO A 111 -0.41 6.48 16.91
N ALA A 112 -0.56 5.15 17.09
CA ALA A 112 0.37 4.35 17.88
C ALA A 112 1.80 4.34 17.32
N ILE A 113 2.01 4.78 16.07
CA ILE A 113 3.36 4.93 15.51
C ILE A 113 4.25 5.82 16.38
N ASP A 114 3.70 6.84 17.04
CA ASP A 114 4.47 7.74 17.90
C ASP A 114 5.07 7.02 19.12
N PHE A 115 4.38 6.00 19.66
CA PHE A 115 4.93 5.14 20.70
C PHE A 115 6.17 4.37 20.20
N PHE A 116 6.12 3.84 18.98
CA PHE A 116 7.24 3.12 18.38
C PHE A 116 8.39 4.06 18.03
N LEU A 117 8.10 5.28 17.56
CA LEU A 117 9.13 6.31 17.31
C LEU A 117 9.93 6.62 18.58
N GLY A 118 9.28 6.65 19.74
CA GLY A 118 9.96 6.80 21.05
C GLY A 118 10.89 5.63 21.40
N LYS A 119 10.77 4.49 20.71
CA LYS A 119 11.64 3.30 20.86
C LYS A 119 12.69 3.15 19.75
N ARG A 120 12.90 4.16 18.93
CA ARG A 120 13.80 4.10 17.76
C ARG A 120 15.22 3.62 18.12
N VAL A 121 15.74 4.04 19.28
CA VAL A 121 17.06 3.60 19.75
C VAL A 121 17.09 2.10 20.09
N ALA A 122 15.99 1.54 20.57
CA ALA A 122 15.89 0.13 20.91
C ALA A 122 15.56 -0.75 19.68
N LEU A 123 15.04 -0.16 18.61
CA LEU A 123 14.62 -0.84 17.39
C LEU A 123 15.24 -0.18 16.13
N PRO A 124 16.55 0.07 16.09
CA PRO A 124 17.16 0.88 15.04
C PRO A 124 16.87 0.32 13.64
N LEU A 125 17.00 -0.98 13.47
CA LEU A 125 16.83 -1.62 12.17
C LEU A 125 15.36 -1.66 11.68
N PHE A 126 14.38 -1.60 12.58
CA PHE A 126 12.98 -1.47 12.19
C PHE A 126 12.71 -0.15 11.48
N PHE A 127 13.45 0.89 11.83
CA PHE A 127 13.33 2.24 11.28
C PHE A 127 14.25 2.53 10.09
N GLU A 128 15.04 1.56 9.64
CA GLU A 128 15.68 1.59 8.32
C GLU A 128 14.67 1.10 7.27
N ARG A 129 14.00 2.06 6.60
CA ARG A 129 12.84 1.77 5.76
C ARG A 129 12.97 2.41 4.38
N GLY A 130 12.62 1.64 3.36
CA GLY A 130 12.33 2.18 2.04
C GLY A 130 10.85 2.53 1.89
N VAL A 131 10.56 3.45 0.99
CA VAL A 131 9.19 3.84 0.60
C VAL A 131 8.87 3.21 -0.74
N ILE A 132 7.73 2.54 -0.81
CA ILE A 132 7.14 2.02 -2.03
C ILE A 132 6.07 3.01 -2.47
N GLU A 133 6.17 3.53 -3.69
CA GLU A 133 5.20 4.42 -4.31
C GLU A 133 4.47 3.66 -5.42
N ILE A 134 3.16 3.48 -5.28
CA ILE A 134 2.33 2.79 -6.27
C ILE A 134 1.49 3.81 -7.02
N ARG A 135 1.63 3.82 -8.34
CA ARG A 135 0.75 4.56 -9.27
C ARG A 135 -0.36 3.63 -9.70
N PRO A 136 -1.62 3.86 -9.25
CA PRO A 136 -2.75 3.04 -9.66
C PRO A 136 -2.95 3.07 -11.18
N ARG A 137 -3.27 1.91 -11.76
CA ARG A 137 -3.56 1.74 -13.19
C ARG A 137 -4.95 1.20 -13.43
N ARG A 138 -5.38 0.30 -12.55
CA ARG A 138 -6.66 -0.37 -12.62
C ARG A 138 -7.16 -0.71 -11.24
N ALA A 139 -8.44 -0.59 -11.00
CA ALA A 139 -9.04 -0.96 -9.73
C ALA A 139 -10.30 -1.82 -9.93
N PHE A 140 -10.53 -2.69 -8.98
CA PHE A 140 -11.68 -3.59 -8.90
C PHE A 140 -12.38 -3.33 -7.57
N LEU A 141 -13.69 -3.13 -7.59
CA LEU A 141 -14.50 -2.87 -6.40
C LEU A 141 -15.65 -3.87 -6.31
N TRP A 142 -15.75 -4.55 -5.20
CA TRP A 142 -16.94 -5.33 -4.80
C TRP A 142 -17.69 -4.52 -3.74
N GLU A 143 -18.76 -3.87 -4.15
CA GLU A 143 -19.49 -2.88 -3.34
C GLU A 143 -19.98 -3.45 -2.00
N ASP A 144 -20.49 -4.69 -2.02
CA ASP A 144 -20.98 -5.37 -0.81
C ASP A 144 -19.93 -6.32 -0.19
N GLY A 145 -18.65 -6.20 -0.57
CA GLY A 145 -17.57 -7.10 -0.12
C GLY A 145 -17.70 -8.55 -0.62
N ARG A 146 -18.75 -8.88 -1.38
CA ARG A 146 -19.04 -10.21 -1.89
C ARG A 146 -18.27 -10.50 -3.17
N THR A 147 -17.72 -11.69 -3.28
CA THR A 147 -16.93 -12.14 -4.44
C THR A 147 -17.66 -13.11 -5.34
N ASP A 148 -18.90 -13.44 -5.04
CA ASP A 148 -19.81 -14.25 -5.87
C ASP A 148 -20.48 -13.44 -6.99
N VAL A 149 -20.24 -12.13 -7.02
CA VAL A 149 -20.64 -11.22 -8.09
C VAL A 149 -19.42 -10.59 -8.76
N PRO A 150 -19.49 -10.24 -10.04
CA PRO A 150 -18.39 -9.53 -10.70
C PRO A 150 -18.13 -8.17 -10.05
N PRO A 151 -16.85 -7.73 -9.95
CA PRO A 151 -16.52 -6.39 -9.47
C PRO A 151 -16.86 -5.31 -10.50
N GLN A 152 -17.05 -4.10 -10.01
CA GLN A 152 -16.90 -2.91 -10.85
C GLN A 152 -15.43 -2.73 -11.19
N VAL A 153 -15.13 -2.41 -12.46
CA VAL A 153 -13.76 -2.26 -12.95
C VAL A 153 -13.53 -0.81 -13.38
N PHE A 154 -12.45 -0.22 -12.90
CA PHE A 154 -12.05 1.15 -13.20
C PHE A 154 -10.67 1.15 -13.86
N GLU A 155 -10.59 1.65 -15.08
CA GLU A 155 -9.32 1.90 -15.76
C GLU A 155 -8.83 3.31 -15.36
N LEU A 156 -7.70 3.37 -14.68
CA LEU A 156 -7.13 4.60 -14.13
C LEU A 156 -5.99 5.08 -15.03
N THR A 157 -6.31 5.28 -16.31
CA THR A 157 -5.32 5.75 -17.28
C THR A 157 -4.91 7.18 -16.97
N GLY A 158 -3.73 7.33 -16.39
CA GLY A 158 -3.05 8.61 -16.41
C GLY A 158 -2.69 8.97 -17.86
N ALA A 159 -2.89 10.22 -18.24
CA ALA A 159 -2.38 10.70 -19.51
C ALA A 159 -0.90 10.33 -19.61
N ALA A 160 -0.54 9.61 -20.66
CA ALA A 160 0.85 9.41 -21.02
C ALA A 160 1.47 10.80 -21.24
N ARG A 161 2.47 11.15 -20.44
CA ARG A 161 3.40 12.22 -20.76
C ARG A 161 4.56 11.64 -21.52
#